data_06087a62dc3672d68a167dc4f3fc44dd
#
_entry.id   06087a62dc3672d68a167dc4f3fc44dd
#
_cell.length_a   1.000
_cell.length_b   1.000
_cell.length_c   1.000
_cell.angle_alpha   90.00
_cell.angle_beta   90.00
_cell.angle_gamma   90.00
#
_symmetry.space_group_name_H-M   'P 1'
#
loop_
_entity.id
_entity.type
_entity.pdbx_description
1 polymer ?
#
loop_
_entity_poly.entity_id
_entity_poly.type
_entity_poly.pdbx_seq_one_letter_code
_entity_poly.pdbx_strand_id
1 'polypeptide(L)'
;RLSDVITKLKAAIASGRQAYWVCPLVEESEFMDLTAAEERFKVLCAALGDAHVGLVHGQLPPIEKDAAMAAFVAGKTQVLVATTVIEVGVDVPNATIMVIERAENFGLAQLHQLRGRVGRGKAASTCLLIYQPPLTQSGERRMGILRDTEDGFRIAEEDLKMRGAGNVIGTAQSGLPQFKVADLETQTSLMAIAHQDARMLLQNDPGLTSPRGKATRTLLWLMEQDIAITLISVG
;
A
#
# COMPACT_ATOMS: atom_id res chain seq x y z
N ARG A 1 -21.10 14.52 1.71
CA ARG A 1 -20.79 13.14 2.18
C ARG A 1 -19.85 13.09 3.39
N LEU A 2 -18.86 14.00 3.49
CA LEU A 2 -17.98 14.03 4.66
C LEU A 2 -18.73 14.42 5.95
N SER A 3 -19.63 15.40 5.86
CA SER A 3 -20.54 15.80 6.95
C SER A 3 -21.39 14.64 7.46
N ASP A 4 -21.86 13.77 6.56
CA ASP A 4 -22.66 12.60 6.92
C ASP A 4 -21.83 11.57 7.68
N VAL A 5 -20.56 11.38 7.26
CA VAL A 5 -19.61 10.51 7.98
C VAL A 5 -19.35 11.04 9.38
N ILE A 6 -19.09 12.32 9.54
CA ILE A 6 -18.83 12.96 10.85
C ILE A 6 -20.08 12.84 11.74
N THR A 7 -21.28 13.05 11.19
CA THR A 7 -22.54 12.91 11.95
C THR A 7 -22.73 11.47 12.46
N LYS A 8 -22.49 10.48 11.60
CA LYS A 8 -22.58 9.06 12.01
C LYS A 8 -21.48 8.69 13.00
N LEU A 9 -20.28 9.24 12.82
CA LEU A 9 -19.16 9.05 13.75
C LEU A 9 -19.49 9.60 15.14
N LYS A 10 -20.08 10.79 15.21
CA LYS A 10 -20.54 11.40 16.47
C LYS A 10 -21.53 10.50 17.23
N ALA A 11 -22.49 9.92 16.52
CA ALA A 11 -23.44 8.98 17.12
C ALA A 11 -22.76 7.69 17.62
N ALA A 12 -21.78 7.18 16.86
CA ALA A 12 -21.01 5.99 17.23
C ALA A 12 -20.14 6.23 18.47
N ILE A 13 -19.48 7.39 18.56
CA ILE A 13 -18.68 7.79 19.73
C ILE A 13 -19.56 7.90 20.97
N ALA A 14 -20.75 8.49 20.85
CA ALA A 14 -21.72 8.58 21.94
C ALA A 14 -22.17 7.20 22.46
N SER A 15 -22.06 6.15 21.65
CA SER A 15 -22.31 4.75 22.04
C SER A 15 -21.08 4.03 22.61
N GLY A 16 -19.97 4.74 22.86
CA GLY A 16 -18.73 4.18 23.43
C GLY A 16 -17.79 3.52 22.43
N ARG A 17 -18.03 3.70 21.12
CA ARG A 17 -17.16 3.16 20.06
C ARG A 17 -15.99 4.09 19.80
N GLN A 18 -14.86 3.51 19.36
CA GLN A 18 -13.69 4.28 18.95
C GLN A 18 -13.43 4.11 17.44
N ALA A 19 -12.78 5.10 16.86
CA ALA A 19 -12.52 5.15 15.44
C ALA A 19 -11.07 5.53 15.13
N TYR A 20 -10.48 4.87 14.15
CA TYR A 20 -9.31 5.36 13.44
C TYR A 20 -9.74 6.21 12.25
N TRP A 21 -9.06 7.31 12.05
CA TRP A 21 -9.22 8.16 10.88
C TRP A 21 -7.87 8.33 10.19
N VAL A 22 -7.70 7.67 9.05
CA VAL A 22 -6.44 7.60 8.32
C VAL A 22 -6.44 8.60 7.19
N CYS A 23 -5.45 9.48 7.18
CA CYS A 23 -5.15 10.39 6.09
C CYS A 23 -3.98 9.82 5.26
N PRO A 24 -4.03 9.89 3.92
CA PRO A 24 -2.94 9.38 3.09
C PRO A 24 -1.68 10.22 3.25
N LEU A 25 -0.53 9.59 3.00
CA LEU A 25 0.70 10.29 2.65
C LEU A 25 0.71 10.47 1.12
N VAL A 26 0.88 11.68 0.63
CA VAL A 26 1.06 11.96 -0.80
C VAL A 26 2.56 12.06 -1.06
N GLU A 27 3.10 11.17 -1.89
CA GLU A 27 4.54 10.97 -2.08
C GLU A 27 5.33 12.23 -2.52
N GLU A 28 4.66 13.29 -2.94
CA GLU A 28 5.31 14.49 -3.45
C GLU A 28 5.74 15.51 -2.39
N SER A 29 5.26 15.44 -1.14
CA SER A 29 5.64 16.37 -0.06
C SER A 29 5.16 15.89 1.32
N GLU A 30 6.07 15.40 2.14
CA GLU A 30 5.80 15.10 3.57
C GLU A 30 5.16 16.28 4.32
N PHE A 31 5.38 17.50 3.83
CA PHE A 31 4.84 18.73 4.42
C PHE A 31 3.34 18.92 4.10
N MET A 32 2.88 18.54 2.90
CA MET A 32 1.46 18.63 2.53
C MET A 32 0.62 17.58 3.24
N ASP A 33 1.18 16.43 3.51
CA ASP A 33 0.51 15.30 4.18
C ASP A 33 0.26 15.60 5.65
N LEU A 34 1.23 16.21 6.29
CA LEU A 34 1.11 16.70 7.66
C LEU A 34 -0.02 17.71 7.76
N THR A 35 -0.03 18.70 6.85
CA THR A 35 -1.07 19.72 6.78
C THR A 35 -2.46 19.11 6.63
N ALA A 36 -2.61 18.08 5.77
CA ALA A 36 -3.90 17.42 5.57
C ALA A 36 -4.40 16.68 6.83
N ALA A 37 -3.51 16.00 7.55
CA ALA A 37 -3.86 15.31 8.81
C ALA A 37 -4.18 16.33 9.92
N GLU A 38 -3.41 17.40 10.04
CA GLU A 38 -3.67 18.47 11.01
C GLU A 38 -4.98 19.23 10.72
N GLU A 39 -5.26 19.52 9.45
CA GLU A 39 -6.54 20.12 9.05
C GLU A 39 -7.70 19.22 9.40
N ARG A 40 -7.58 17.91 9.11
CA ARG A 40 -8.60 16.94 9.48
C ARG A 40 -8.78 16.84 10.99
N PHE A 41 -7.70 16.84 11.73
CA PHE A 41 -7.74 16.89 13.20
C PHE A 41 -8.53 18.12 13.71
N LYS A 42 -8.21 19.33 13.20
CA LYS A 42 -8.93 20.57 13.56
C LYS A 42 -10.43 20.49 13.25
N VAL A 43 -10.79 19.96 12.06
CA VAL A 43 -12.20 19.79 11.67
C VAL A 43 -12.92 18.81 12.60
N LEU A 44 -12.28 17.71 12.98
CA LEU A 44 -12.88 16.73 13.88
C LEU A 44 -12.96 17.25 15.32
N CYS A 45 -11.97 17.99 15.81
CA CYS A 45 -12.01 18.68 17.09
C CYS A 45 -13.19 19.68 17.17
N ALA A 46 -13.36 20.48 16.12
CA ALA A 46 -14.49 21.42 16.05
C ALA A 46 -15.86 20.72 16.05
N ALA A 47 -15.95 19.53 15.43
CA ALA A 47 -17.20 18.78 15.32
C ALA A 47 -17.53 17.91 16.55
N LEU A 48 -16.52 17.35 17.18
CA LEU A 48 -16.64 16.30 18.22
C LEU A 48 -16.23 16.81 19.62
N GLY A 49 -15.44 17.87 19.69
CA GLY A 49 -14.76 18.39 20.88
C GLY A 49 -13.32 17.89 21.00
N ASP A 50 -12.43 18.77 21.45
CA ASP A 50 -10.97 18.53 21.50
C ASP A 50 -10.59 17.31 22.36
N ALA A 51 -11.33 17.09 23.45
CA ALA A 51 -11.08 15.97 24.35
C ALA A 51 -11.31 14.59 23.70
N HIS A 52 -12.03 14.54 22.57
CA HIS A 52 -12.41 13.29 21.91
C HIS A 52 -11.47 12.86 20.78
N VAL A 53 -10.57 13.74 20.35
CA VAL A 53 -9.74 13.50 19.17
C VAL A 53 -8.26 13.52 19.52
N GLY A 54 -7.52 12.51 19.10
CA GLY A 54 -6.06 12.44 19.16
C GLY A 54 -5.46 12.54 17.75
N LEU A 55 -4.20 12.98 17.66
CA LEU A 55 -3.44 13.05 16.40
C LEU A 55 -2.13 12.29 16.53
N VAL A 56 -1.80 11.48 15.52
CA VAL A 56 -0.50 10.78 15.41
C VAL A 56 0.00 10.84 13.97
N HIS A 57 1.21 11.34 13.79
CA HIS A 57 1.89 11.37 12.48
C HIS A 57 3.40 11.18 12.62
N GLY A 58 4.09 10.94 11.51
CA GLY A 58 5.51 10.61 11.48
C GLY A 58 6.43 11.62 12.17
N GLN A 59 6.13 12.91 12.07
CA GLN A 59 6.97 14.00 12.59
C GLN A 59 6.75 14.32 14.08
N LEU A 60 5.73 13.75 14.74
CA LEU A 60 5.55 13.93 16.18
C LEU A 60 6.72 13.31 16.95
N PRO A 61 7.19 13.99 18.05
CA PRO A 61 8.12 13.37 18.96
C PRO A 61 7.61 12.02 19.49
N PRO A 62 8.47 11.01 19.71
CA PRO A 62 8.05 9.70 20.20
C PRO A 62 7.19 9.76 21.46
N ILE A 63 7.53 10.63 22.40
CA ILE A 63 6.79 10.80 23.65
C ILE A 63 5.34 11.26 23.40
N GLU A 64 5.14 12.16 22.44
CA GLU A 64 3.80 12.64 22.08
C GLU A 64 2.98 11.57 21.35
N LYS A 65 3.62 10.81 20.46
CA LYS A 65 2.99 9.65 19.81
C LYS A 65 2.52 8.63 20.83
N ASP A 66 3.39 8.28 21.77
CA ASP A 66 3.08 7.30 22.83
C ASP A 66 1.96 7.82 23.74
N ALA A 67 1.96 9.10 24.09
CA ALA A 67 0.93 9.71 24.90
C ALA A 67 -0.44 9.71 24.18
N ALA A 68 -0.49 10.08 22.90
CA ALA A 68 -1.71 10.07 22.09
C ALA A 68 -2.26 8.64 21.93
N MET A 69 -1.39 7.67 21.66
CA MET A 69 -1.76 6.26 21.60
C MET A 69 -2.27 5.73 22.94
N ALA A 70 -1.59 6.02 24.04
CA ALA A 70 -2.02 5.61 25.38
C ALA A 70 -3.38 6.21 25.74
N ALA A 71 -3.64 7.46 25.40
CA ALA A 71 -4.94 8.11 25.60
C ALA A 71 -6.05 7.42 24.79
N PHE A 72 -5.76 7.02 23.56
CA PHE A 72 -6.71 6.29 22.71
C PHE A 72 -6.97 4.88 23.23
N VAL A 73 -5.93 4.13 23.58
CA VAL A 73 -6.07 2.79 24.19
C VAL A 73 -6.88 2.83 25.49
N ALA A 74 -6.65 3.84 26.32
CA ALA A 74 -7.38 4.04 27.58
C ALA A 74 -8.82 4.55 27.38
N GLY A 75 -9.26 4.78 26.12
CA GLY A 75 -10.59 5.31 25.84
C GLY A 75 -10.79 6.77 26.22
N LYS A 76 -9.71 7.50 26.55
CA LYS A 76 -9.77 8.94 26.85
C LYS A 76 -10.09 9.75 25.59
N THR A 77 -9.50 9.35 24.46
CA THR A 77 -9.86 9.86 23.13
C THR A 77 -10.61 8.79 22.36
N GLN A 78 -11.62 9.18 21.58
CA GLN A 78 -12.49 8.27 20.84
C GLN A 78 -12.16 8.22 19.36
N VAL A 79 -11.51 9.22 18.81
CA VAL A 79 -11.03 9.26 17.43
C VAL A 79 -9.54 9.47 17.42
N LEU A 80 -8.82 8.64 16.70
CA LEU A 80 -7.40 8.81 16.44
C LEU A 80 -7.18 9.14 14.97
N VAL A 81 -6.83 10.40 14.69
CA VAL A 81 -6.40 10.85 13.37
C VAL A 81 -4.94 10.46 13.19
N ALA A 82 -4.63 9.82 12.08
CA ALA A 82 -3.26 9.41 11.82
C ALA A 82 -2.94 9.44 10.32
N THR A 83 -1.67 9.64 10.00
CA THR A 83 -1.11 9.31 8.70
C THR A 83 -0.86 7.79 8.62
N THR A 84 -0.41 7.28 7.48
CA THR A 84 -0.23 5.83 7.20
C THR A 84 0.64 5.05 8.19
N VAL A 85 1.33 5.73 9.09
CA VAL A 85 2.24 5.14 10.09
C VAL A 85 1.52 4.52 11.29
N ILE A 86 0.25 4.08 11.16
CA ILE A 86 -0.34 3.22 12.18
C ILE A 86 0.20 1.78 12.03
N GLU A 87 1.50 1.63 12.05
CA GLU A 87 2.16 0.34 12.23
C GLU A 87 2.10 -0.14 13.70
N VAL A 88 1.35 0.56 14.53
CA VAL A 88 1.30 0.26 15.96
C VAL A 88 0.50 -1.00 16.17
N GLY A 89 1.19 -2.06 16.53
CA GLY A 89 0.64 -3.36 16.92
C GLY A 89 -0.17 -3.34 18.21
N VAL A 90 -0.82 -2.22 18.55
CA VAL A 90 -1.67 -2.10 19.71
C VAL A 90 -3.09 -2.48 19.32
N ASP A 91 -3.59 -3.52 19.97
CA ASP A 91 -4.98 -3.95 19.83
C ASP A 91 -5.88 -3.06 20.68
N VAL A 92 -6.86 -2.40 20.05
CA VAL A 92 -7.86 -1.56 20.72
C VAL A 92 -9.23 -2.17 20.45
N PRO A 93 -9.75 -3.03 21.35
CA PRO A 93 -10.98 -3.78 21.12
C PRO A 93 -12.21 -2.90 20.83
N ASN A 94 -12.25 -1.69 21.38
CA ASN A 94 -13.33 -0.72 21.17
C ASN A 94 -13.20 0.08 19.87
N ALA A 95 -12.06 0.01 19.17
CA ALA A 95 -11.87 0.62 17.87
C ALA A 95 -12.55 -0.25 16.81
N THR A 96 -13.80 0.03 16.56
CA THR A 96 -14.66 -0.74 15.63
C THR A 96 -14.90 0.00 14.32
N ILE A 97 -14.38 1.20 14.16
CA ILE A 97 -14.58 2.04 12.99
C ILE A 97 -13.21 2.42 12.42
N MET A 98 -13.03 2.19 11.12
CA MET A 98 -11.89 2.64 10.34
C MET A 98 -12.41 3.57 9.25
N VAL A 99 -11.92 4.80 9.20
CA VAL A 99 -12.18 5.74 8.11
C VAL A 99 -10.86 5.99 7.38
N ILE A 100 -10.83 5.77 6.08
CA ILE A 100 -9.65 5.97 5.24
C ILE A 100 -9.99 7.04 4.19
N GLU A 101 -9.33 8.19 4.28
CA GLU A 101 -9.48 9.25 3.30
C GLU A 101 -8.61 9.01 2.06
N ARG A 102 -9.10 9.48 0.90
CA ARG A 102 -8.42 9.30 -0.38
C ARG A 102 -7.92 7.86 -0.58
N ALA A 103 -8.84 6.93 -0.36
CA ALA A 103 -8.54 5.50 -0.42
C ALA A 103 -7.93 5.08 -1.78
N GLU A 104 -8.13 5.86 -2.84
CA GLU A 104 -7.51 5.68 -4.15
C GLU A 104 -5.98 5.78 -4.13
N ASN A 105 -5.40 6.48 -3.14
CA ASN A 105 -3.95 6.64 -3.01
C ASN A 105 -3.27 5.46 -2.31
N PHE A 106 -4.04 4.53 -1.76
CA PHE A 106 -3.50 3.37 -1.07
C PHE A 106 -3.44 2.14 -1.97
N GLY A 107 -2.42 1.32 -1.79
CA GLY A 107 -2.35 -0.02 -2.36
C GLY A 107 -3.40 -0.97 -1.74
N LEU A 108 -3.78 -2.02 -2.49
CA LEU A 108 -4.78 -2.98 -2.04
C LEU A 108 -4.36 -3.69 -0.74
N ALA A 109 -3.09 -4.09 -0.64
CA ALA A 109 -2.52 -4.69 0.57
C ALA A 109 -2.56 -3.72 1.77
N GLN A 110 -2.24 -2.44 1.57
CA GLN A 110 -2.29 -1.44 2.63
C GLN A 110 -3.72 -1.23 3.16
N LEU A 111 -4.68 -1.10 2.26
CA LEU A 111 -6.09 -0.98 2.64
C LEU A 111 -6.59 -2.20 3.40
N HIS A 112 -6.15 -3.40 3.00
CA HIS A 112 -6.48 -4.63 3.72
C HIS A 112 -5.86 -4.66 5.13
N GLN A 113 -4.60 -4.25 5.28
CA GLN A 113 -3.94 -4.16 6.58
C GLN A 113 -4.63 -3.15 7.50
N LEU A 114 -5.01 -1.96 6.98
CA LEU A 114 -5.74 -0.96 7.72
C LEU A 114 -7.11 -1.48 8.16
N ARG A 115 -7.87 -2.11 7.26
CA ARG A 115 -9.15 -2.74 7.60
C ARG A 115 -8.99 -3.78 8.72
N GLY A 116 -7.93 -4.57 8.70
CA GLY A 116 -7.63 -5.57 9.72
C GLY A 116 -7.24 -5.01 11.10
N ARG A 117 -7.10 -3.68 11.24
CA ARG A 117 -6.87 -3.03 12.54
C ARG A 117 -8.13 -2.85 13.37
N VAL A 118 -9.29 -2.98 12.76
CA VAL A 118 -10.59 -2.96 13.43
C VAL A 118 -11.29 -4.32 13.31
N GLY A 119 -12.26 -4.60 14.18
CA GLY A 119 -13.01 -5.85 14.11
C GLY A 119 -12.35 -7.04 14.82
N ARG A 120 -11.34 -6.81 15.65
CA ARG A 120 -10.70 -7.86 16.46
C ARG A 120 -11.52 -8.26 17.70
N GLY A 121 -12.55 -7.50 18.02
CA GLY A 121 -13.49 -7.78 19.10
C GLY A 121 -14.74 -8.51 18.63
N LYS A 122 -15.69 -8.72 19.55
CA LYS A 122 -17.00 -9.33 19.26
C LYS A 122 -18.00 -8.37 18.58
N ALA A 123 -17.71 -7.08 18.56
CA ALA A 123 -18.57 -6.05 18.00
C ALA A 123 -18.40 -5.96 16.48
N ALA A 124 -19.49 -5.72 15.76
CA ALA A 124 -19.44 -5.47 14.33
C ALA A 124 -18.57 -4.24 14.03
N SER A 125 -17.64 -4.37 13.11
CA SER A 125 -16.75 -3.31 12.67
C SER A 125 -17.19 -2.73 11.32
N THR A 126 -16.76 -1.51 11.06
CA THR A 126 -17.07 -0.79 9.82
C THR A 126 -15.78 -0.16 9.28
N CYS A 127 -15.45 -0.42 8.02
CA CYS A 127 -14.39 0.25 7.30
C CYS A 127 -15.00 1.13 6.22
N LEU A 128 -14.78 2.45 6.32
CA LEU A 128 -15.27 3.45 5.37
C LEU A 128 -14.11 3.91 4.49
N LEU A 129 -14.25 3.70 3.19
CA LEU A 129 -13.31 4.17 2.18
C LEU A 129 -13.88 5.46 1.54
N ILE A 130 -13.25 6.59 1.81
CA ILE A 130 -13.59 7.87 1.21
C ILE A 130 -12.64 8.10 0.04
N TYR A 131 -13.16 8.25 -1.16
CA TYR A 131 -12.38 8.48 -2.37
C TYR A 131 -12.89 9.71 -3.13
N GLN A 132 -12.06 10.25 -4.00
CA GLN A 132 -12.38 11.39 -4.84
C GLN A 132 -12.61 10.93 -6.28
N PRO A 133 -13.81 11.16 -6.85
CA PRO A 133 -14.08 10.85 -8.24
C PRO A 133 -13.40 11.86 -9.20
N PRO A 134 -13.06 11.46 -10.45
CA PRO A 134 -13.22 10.10 -10.98
C PRO A 134 -12.14 9.14 -10.50
N LEU A 135 -12.51 7.89 -10.23
CA LEU A 135 -11.54 6.83 -9.97
C LEU A 135 -10.94 6.33 -11.28
N THR A 136 -9.68 5.92 -11.23
CA THR A 136 -9.09 5.11 -12.30
C THR A 136 -9.70 3.71 -12.30
N GLN A 137 -9.63 2.99 -13.42
CA GLN A 137 -10.09 1.60 -13.52
C GLN A 137 -9.45 0.71 -12.43
N SER A 138 -8.15 0.91 -12.18
CA SER A 138 -7.43 0.20 -11.11
C SER A 138 -7.96 0.59 -9.71
N GLY A 139 -8.28 1.87 -9.49
CA GLY A 139 -8.89 2.35 -8.24
C GLY A 139 -10.26 1.72 -8.00
N GLU A 140 -11.13 1.71 -9.00
CA GLU A 140 -12.45 1.07 -8.92
C GLU A 140 -12.35 -0.42 -8.60
N ARG A 141 -11.43 -1.13 -9.28
CA ARG A 141 -11.19 -2.55 -9.02
C ARG A 141 -10.73 -2.79 -7.59
N ARG A 142 -9.78 -2.00 -7.06
CA ARG A 142 -9.31 -2.11 -5.66
C ARG A 142 -10.44 -1.92 -4.66
N MET A 143 -11.25 -0.88 -4.82
CA MET A 143 -12.39 -0.62 -3.94
C MET A 143 -13.42 -1.75 -4.02
N GLY A 144 -13.68 -2.28 -5.22
CA GLY A 144 -14.55 -3.42 -5.45
C GLY A 144 -14.08 -4.67 -4.71
N ILE A 145 -12.82 -5.05 -4.86
CA ILE A 145 -12.23 -6.23 -4.20
C ILE A 145 -12.37 -6.12 -2.68
N LEU A 146 -12.03 -4.98 -2.09
CA LEU A 146 -12.12 -4.79 -0.63
C LEU A 146 -13.55 -4.83 -0.12
N ARG A 147 -14.53 -4.39 -0.92
CA ARG A 147 -15.95 -4.48 -0.57
C ARG A 147 -16.45 -5.93 -0.62
N ASP A 148 -16.00 -6.69 -1.61
CA ASP A 148 -16.59 -7.99 -1.98
C ASP A 148 -15.95 -9.16 -1.24
N THR A 149 -14.76 -8.99 -0.62
CA THR A 149 -14.08 -10.07 0.12
C THR A 149 -13.33 -9.58 1.36
N GLU A 150 -13.28 -10.45 2.37
CA GLU A 150 -12.44 -10.31 3.56
C GLU A 150 -11.28 -11.31 3.56
N ASP A 151 -11.25 -12.23 2.59
CA ASP A 151 -10.23 -13.26 2.46
C ASP A 151 -8.89 -12.62 2.03
N GLY A 152 -7.92 -12.66 2.95
CA GLY A 152 -6.58 -12.11 2.75
C GLY A 152 -5.80 -12.77 1.62
N PHE A 153 -6.00 -14.08 1.38
CA PHE A 153 -5.34 -14.78 0.28
C PHE A 153 -5.88 -14.30 -1.06
N ARG A 154 -7.20 -14.20 -1.19
CA ARG A 154 -7.83 -13.66 -2.40
C ARG A 154 -7.42 -12.21 -2.67
N ILE A 155 -7.32 -11.40 -1.63
CA ILE A 155 -6.84 -10.01 -1.74
C ILE A 155 -5.39 -9.98 -2.21
N ALA A 156 -4.52 -10.84 -1.68
CA ALA A 156 -3.12 -10.93 -2.10
C ALA A 156 -2.98 -11.38 -3.56
N GLU A 157 -3.77 -12.37 -4.01
CA GLU A 157 -3.81 -12.78 -5.41
C GLU A 157 -4.26 -11.65 -6.35
N GLU A 158 -5.30 -10.92 -5.96
CA GLU A 158 -5.80 -9.81 -6.77
C GLU A 158 -4.81 -8.62 -6.77
N ASP A 159 -4.13 -8.35 -5.65
CA ASP A 159 -3.06 -7.34 -5.58
C ASP A 159 -1.90 -7.72 -6.51
N LEU A 160 -1.51 -9.00 -6.51
CA LEU A 160 -0.49 -9.53 -7.42
C LEU A 160 -0.90 -9.36 -8.90
N LYS A 161 -2.13 -9.73 -9.25
CA LYS A 161 -2.67 -9.57 -10.61
C LYS A 161 -2.73 -8.10 -11.03
N MET A 162 -3.10 -7.20 -10.11
CA MET A 162 -3.21 -5.77 -10.40
C MET A 162 -1.86 -5.09 -10.56
N ARG A 163 -0.85 -5.53 -9.83
CA ARG A 163 0.52 -5.03 -9.95
C ARG A 163 1.21 -5.56 -11.21
N GLY A 164 0.68 -6.66 -11.79
CA GLY A 164 1.38 -7.45 -12.79
C GLY A 164 2.57 -8.19 -12.15
N ALA A 165 2.94 -9.32 -12.69
CA ALA A 165 4.11 -10.07 -12.20
C ALA A 165 5.42 -9.25 -12.22
N GLY A 166 5.45 -8.15 -13.00
CA GLY A 166 6.58 -7.22 -13.08
C GLY A 166 6.65 -6.16 -11.96
N ASN A 167 5.52 -5.81 -11.31
CA ASN A 167 5.47 -4.73 -10.31
C ASN A 167 5.52 -5.20 -8.84
N VAL A 168 5.32 -6.48 -8.56
CA VAL A 168 5.54 -7.03 -7.21
C VAL A 168 7.03 -7.00 -6.84
N ILE A 169 7.87 -6.77 -7.82
CA ILE A 169 9.32 -6.75 -7.77
C ILE A 169 9.87 -5.33 -7.99
N GLY A 170 9.01 -4.33 -7.98
CA GLY A 170 9.29 -2.93 -8.30
C GLY A 170 9.83 -2.09 -7.15
N THR A 171 10.78 -2.62 -6.39
CA THR A 171 11.87 -1.85 -5.79
C THR A 171 13.16 -2.56 -6.15
N ALA A 172 14.17 -1.82 -6.55
CA ALA A 172 15.47 -2.27 -7.04
C ALA A 172 16.28 -3.23 -6.14
N GLN A 173 15.61 -3.96 -5.24
CA GLN A 173 16.21 -4.91 -4.31
C GLN A 173 15.72 -6.36 -4.47
N SER A 174 14.73 -6.63 -5.29
CA SER A 174 14.26 -8.01 -5.52
C SER A 174 14.46 -8.40 -6.99
N GLY A 175 15.62 -8.81 -7.28
CA GLY A 175 16.30 -9.36 -8.46
C GLY A 175 15.54 -10.12 -9.56
N LEU A 176 14.29 -9.87 -9.85
CA LEU A 176 13.64 -10.41 -11.05
C LEU A 176 13.61 -9.35 -12.15
N PRO A 177 14.08 -9.65 -13.35
CA PRO A 177 14.14 -8.71 -14.44
C PRO A 177 12.74 -8.30 -14.91
N GLN A 178 12.52 -6.99 -15.09
CA GLN A 178 11.34 -6.50 -15.83
C GLN A 178 11.55 -6.82 -17.33
N PHE A 179 10.66 -7.62 -17.88
CA PHE A 179 10.66 -7.89 -19.31
C PHE A 179 9.83 -6.84 -20.05
N LYS A 180 10.41 -6.18 -21.06
CA LYS A 180 9.70 -5.19 -21.89
C LYS A 180 8.63 -5.81 -22.79
N VAL A 181 8.77 -7.08 -23.14
CA VAL A 181 7.93 -7.76 -24.13
C VAL A 181 7.31 -9.04 -23.59
N ALA A 182 8.03 -9.79 -22.72
CA ALA A 182 7.54 -11.05 -22.19
C ALA A 182 6.59 -10.85 -21.02
N ASP A 183 5.49 -11.59 -21.05
CA ASP A 183 4.54 -11.70 -19.94
C ASP A 183 4.79 -13.02 -19.19
N LEU A 184 5.29 -12.90 -17.95
CA LEU A 184 5.61 -14.07 -17.13
C LEU A 184 4.37 -14.89 -16.71
N GLU A 185 3.19 -14.28 -16.67
CA GLU A 185 1.98 -15.00 -16.30
C GLU A 185 1.54 -15.98 -17.39
N THR A 186 1.66 -15.57 -18.64
CA THR A 186 1.22 -16.36 -19.79
C THR A 186 2.36 -17.15 -20.43
N GLN A 187 3.63 -16.77 -20.20
CA GLN A 187 4.80 -17.27 -20.90
C GLN A 187 5.83 -17.96 -19.99
N THR A 188 5.43 -18.38 -18.78
CA THR A 188 6.33 -19.04 -17.82
C THR A 188 7.08 -20.23 -18.42
N SER A 189 6.45 -20.98 -19.32
CA SER A 189 7.07 -22.12 -20.01
C SER A 189 8.28 -21.73 -20.87
N LEU A 190 8.32 -20.49 -21.39
CA LEU A 190 9.43 -20.00 -22.17
C LEU A 190 10.67 -19.69 -21.33
N MET A 191 10.54 -19.49 -20.02
CA MET A 191 11.67 -19.20 -19.13
C MET A 191 12.70 -20.33 -19.11
N ALA A 192 12.26 -21.57 -19.06
CA ALA A 192 13.15 -22.74 -19.09
C ALA A 192 13.93 -22.81 -20.40
N ILE A 193 13.26 -22.55 -21.52
CA ILE A 193 13.84 -22.56 -22.87
C ILE A 193 14.85 -21.42 -22.99
N ALA A 194 14.47 -20.21 -22.60
CA ALA A 194 15.33 -19.02 -22.63
C ALA A 194 16.60 -19.22 -21.78
N HIS A 195 16.47 -19.82 -20.60
CA HIS A 195 17.59 -20.10 -19.71
C HIS A 195 18.55 -21.14 -20.34
N GLN A 196 18.02 -22.18 -20.98
CA GLN A 196 18.82 -23.19 -21.67
C GLN A 196 19.56 -22.57 -22.88
N ASP A 197 18.85 -21.75 -23.67
CA ASP A 197 19.44 -21.06 -24.83
C ASP A 197 20.54 -20.08 -24.43
N ALA A 198 20.32 -19.32 -23.36
CA ALA A 198 21.34 -18.40 -22.83
C ALA A 198 22.59 -19.16 -22.36
N ARG A 199 22.44 -20.27 -21.64
CA ARG A 199 23.57 -21.12 -21.21
C ARG A 199 24.33 -21.66 -22.41
N MET A 200 23.64 -22.21 -23.39
CA MET A 200 24.26 -22.75 -24.59
C MET A 200 25.01 -21.68 -25.40
N LEU A 201 24.43 -20.47 -25.48
CA LEU A 201 25.10 -19.36 -26.14
C LEU A 201 26.40 -18.97 -25.42
N LEU A 202 26.36 -18.80 -24.10
CA LEU A 202 27.53 -18.41 -23.31
C LEU A 202 28.60 -19.49 -23.26
N GLN A 203 28.23 -20.79 -23.30
CA GLN A 203 29.19 -21.89 -23.38
C GLN A 203 29.92 -21.88 -24.69
N ASN A 204 29.26 -21.57 -25.83
CA ASN A 204 29.83 -21.60 -27.16
C ASN A 204 30.51 -20.27 -27.58
N ASP A 205 30.08 -19.16 -26.97
CA ASP A 205 30.57 -17.81 -27.28
C ASP A 205 30.56 -16.92 -26.03
N PRO A 206 31.47 -17.17 -25.07
CA PRO A 206 31.51 -16.42 -23.81
C PRO A 206 31.68 -14.91 -23.99
N GLY A 207 32.38 -14.49 -25.03
CA GLY A 207 32.60 -13.08 -25.34
C GLY A 207 31.51 -12.42 -26.18
N LEU A 208 30.49 -13.17 -26.60
CA LEU A 208 29.45 -12.70 -27.53
C LEU A 208 30.00 -12.04 -28.78
N THR A 209 31.02 -12.66 -29.41
CA THR A 209 31.76 -12.15 -30.57
C THR A 209 31.27 -12.73 -31.90
N SER A 210 30.62 -13.90 -31.85
CA SER A 210 30.01 -14.53 -33.03
C SER A 210 28.86 -13.67 -33.60
N PRO A 211 28.41 -13.93 -34.84
CA PRO A 211 27.25 -13.23 -35.39
C PRO A 211 26.01 -13.29 -34.47
N ARG A 212 25.74 -14.47 -33.85
CA ARG A 212 24.65 -14.66 -32.90
C ARG A 212 24.91 -13.90 -31.58
N GLY A 213 26.15 -13.94 -31.07
CA GLY A 213 26.56 -13.19 -29.88
C GLY A 213 26.44 -11.69 -30.09
N LYS A 214 26.86 -11.15 -31.21
CA LYS A 214 26.68 -9.73 -31.55
C LYS A 214 25.20 -9.32 -31.63
N ALA A 215 24.36 -10.14 -32.23
CA ALA A 215 22.90 -9.93 -32.24
C ALA A 215 22.32 -9.93 -30.84
N THR A 216 22.77 -10.84 -29.95
CA THR A 216 22.37 -10.88 -28.56
C THR A 216 22.80 -9.62 -27.80
N ARG A 217 24.01 -9.11 -28.01
CA ARG A 217 24.44 -7.82 -27.42
C ARG A 217 23.55 -6.67 -27.86
N THR A 218 23.19 -6.61 -29.13
CA THR A 218 22.28 -5.60 -29.66
C THR A 218 20.88 -5.72 -29.01
N LEU A 219 20.41 -6.97 -28.85
CA LEU A 219 19.11 -7.21 -28.14
C LEU A 219 19.16 -6.75 -26.69
N LEU A 220 20.22 -7.07 -25.94
CA LEU A 220 20.40 -6.62 -24.56
C LEU A 220 20.39 -5.09 -24.47
N TRP A 221 21.07 -4.41 -25.38
CA TRP A 221 21.06 -2.95 -25.47
C TRP A 221 19.65 -2.40 -25.74
N LEU A 222 18.93 -2.95 -26.71
CA LEU A 222 17.55 -2.55 -27.03
C LEU A 222 16.59 -2.77 -25.84
N MET A 223 16.87 -3.77 -25.03
CA MET A 223 16.08 -4.10 -23.84
C MET A 223 16.57 -3.37 -22.58
N GLU A 224 17.55 -2.45 -22.69
CA GLU A 224 18.16 -1.71 -21.56
C GLU A 224 18.76 -2.64 -20.48
N GLN A 225 19.32 -3.76 -20.95
CA GLN A 225 19.99 -4.77 -20.12
C GLN A 225 21.49 -4.86 -20.42
N ASP A 226 22.08 -3.80 -20.92
CA ASP A 226 23.49 -3.73 -21.31
C ASP A 226 24.45 -3.88 -20.13
N ILE A 227 24.02 -3.54 -18.91
CA ILE A 227 24.77 -3.82 -17.67
C ILE A 227 25.07 -5.32 -17.53
N ALA A 228 24.18 -6.20 -18.00
CA ALA A 228 24.42 -7.63 -17.99
C ALA A 228 25.67 -8.05 -18.79
N ILE A 229 26.06 -7.27 -19.82
CA ILE A 229 27.24 -7.54 -20.64
C ILE A 229 28.54 -7.40 -19.82
N THR A 230 28.57 -6.43 -18.89
CA THR A 230 29.73 -6.21 -18.01
C THR A 230 29.89 -7.34 -16.99
N LEU A 231 28.77 -7.96 -16.57
CA LEU A 231 28.77 -9.07 -15.63
C LEU A 231 29.29 -10.38 -16.25
N ILE A 232 29.10 -10.57 -17.57
CA ILE A 232 29.61 -11.74 -18.29
C ILE A 232 31.15 -11.77 -18.30
N SER A 233 31.81 -10.61 -18.21
CA SER A 233 33.26 -10.51 -18.23
C SER A 233 33.94 -10.71 -16.85
N VAL A 234 33.15 -10.80 -15.77
CA VAL A 234 33.64 -10.88 -14.38
C VAL A 234 33.47 -12.28 -13.77
N GLY A 235 32.72 -13.17 -14.40
CA GLY A 235 32.51 -14.57 -14.00
C GLY A 235 33.26 -15.52 -14.90
#